data_2d5bae597c6602f69a08ca5e00134c62
#
_entry.id   2d5bae597c6602f69a08ca5e00134c62
#
_cell.length_a   1.000
_cell.length_b   1.000
_cell.length_c   1.000
_cell.angle_alpha   90.00
_cell.angle_beta   90.00
_cell.angle_gamma   90.00
#
_symmetry.space_group_name_H-M   'P 1'
#
loop_
_entity.id
_entity.type
_entity.pdbx_description
1 polymer ?
#
loop_
_entity_poly.entity_id
_entity_poly.type
_entity_poly.pdbx_seq_one_letter_code
_entity_poly.pdbx_strand_id
1 'polypeptide(L)'
;VARILSEKGYQTDVYCIGQIRKATESFAVQQNILEQLGIKLLDEYPDQKYDIIVDAIFGVGLKRDIRGIHQKIIEKINDTPAYVVSIDIPSGVSATTGQVMNVAVKADLTVTMGLMKVGMVLYPGCACCGEIRVKDIGFPGKAVDIVMPEIYTYEEKDLMRLPKRAEDGNKGTFGTVAVIAG
;
A
#
# COMPACT_ATOMS: atom_id res chain seq x y z
N VAL A 1 -0.23 -13.45 -4.19
CA VAL A 1 -0.51 -13.51 -2.74
C VAL A 1 -1.28 -14.80 -2.44
N ALA A 2 -2.50 -15.00 -2.97
CA ALA A 2 -3.38 -16.14 -2.66
C ALA A 2 -2.69 -17.51 -2.76
N ARG A 3 -1.98 -17.76 -3.87
CA ARG A 3 -1.21 -19.01 -4.06
C ARG A 3 -0.25 -19.27 -2.90
N ILE A 4 0.55 -18.28 -2.53
CA ILE A 4 1.57 -18.42 -1.48
C ILE A 4 0.92 -18.64 -0.10
N LEU A 5 -0.20 -17.99 0.18
CA LEU A 5 -0.93 -18.21 1.43
C LEU A 5 -1.48 -19.62 1.50
N SER A 6 -2.08 -20.11 0.43
CA SER A 6 -2.59 -21.49 0.36
C SER A 6 -1.48 -22.54 0.52
N GLU A 7 -0.33 -22.37 -0.16
CA GLU A 7 0.85 -23.23 0.00
C GLU A 7 1.37 -23.27 1.44
N LYS A 8 1.15 -22.19 2.21
CA LYS A 8 1.50 -22.10 3.64
C LYS A 8 0.41 -22.66 4.58
N GLY A 9 -0.67 -23.21 4.03
CA GLY A 9 -1.76 -23.84 4.78
C GLY A 9 -2.86 -22.88 5.26
N TYR A 10 -2.86 -21.63 4.82
CA TYR A 10 -3.98 -20.72 5.14
C TYR A 10 -5.19 -21.04 4.26
N GLN A 11 -6.37 -21.07 4.87
CA GLN A 11 -7.63 -21.06 4.12
C GLN A 11 -7.73 -19.73 3.37
N THR A 12 -7.83 -19.80 2.05
CA THR A 12 -7.77 -18.62 1.21
C THR A 12 -8.89 -18.64 0.18
N ASP A 13 -9.76 -17.64 0.24
CA ASP A 13 -10.76 -17.37 -0.79
C ASP A 13 -10.28 -16.22 -1.67
N VAL A 14 -10.63 -16.28 -2.93
CA VAL A 14 -10.28 -15.25 -3.91
C VAL A 14 -11.54 -14.75 -4.59
N TYR A 15 -11.83 -13.47 -4.40
CA TYR A 15 -12.90 -12.80 -5.12
C TYR A 15 -12.32 -11.84 -6.15
N CYS A 16 -12.75 -11.98 -7.41
CA CYS A 16 -12.29 -11.14 -8.49
C CYS A 16 -13.38 -10.17 -8.92
N ILE A 17 -13.12 -8.86 -8.77
CA ILE A 17 -14.05 -7.81 -9.16
C ILE A 17 -13.80 -7.42 -10.62
N GLY A 18 -14.79 -7.56 -11.46
CA GLY A 18 -14.75 -7.12 -12.85
C GLY A 18 -14.92 -8.23 -13.88
N GLN A 19 -14.65 -7.88 -15.13
CA GLN A 19 -14.83 -8.82 -16.25
C GLN A 19 -13.53 -9.60 -16.48
N ILE A 20 -13.45 -10.84 -16.03
CA ILE A 20 -12.31 -11.75 -16.24
C ILE A 20 -11.92 -11.84 -17.73
N ARG A 21 -12.87 -11.74 -18.64
CA ARG A 21 -12.61 -11.75 -20.11
C ARG A 21 -11.73 -10.59 -20.62
N LYS A 22 -11.56 -9.53 -19.83
CA LYS A 22 -10.71 -8.38 -20.14
C LYS A 22 -9.40 -8.38 -19.33
N ALA A 23 -9.12 -9.46 -18.63
CA ALA A 23 -7.93 -9.61 -17.83
C ALA A 23 -6.66 -9.69 -18.70
N THR A 24 -5.53 -9.31 -18.11
CA THR A 24 -4.23 -9.45 -18.79
C THR A 24 -3.82 -10.93 -18.88
N GLU A 25 -2.93 -11.25 -19.81
CA GLU A 25 -2.36 -12.59 -19.94
C GLU A 25 -1.72 -13.07 -18.63
N SER A 26 -0.99 -12.19 -17.94
CA SER A 26 -0.41 -12.49 -16.63
C SER A 26 -1.45 -12.86 -15.57
N PHE A 27 -2.63 -12.22 -15.59
CA PHE A 27 -3.72 -12.58 -14.69
C PHE A 27 -4.26 -13.97 -15.04
N ALA A 28 -4.48 -14.28 -16.33
CA ALA A 28 -4.98 -15.58 -16.77
C ALA A 28 -4.04 -16.73 -16.36
N VAL A 29 -2.72 -16.52 -16.46
CA VAL A 29 -1.72 -17.49 -15.97
C VAL A 29 -1.88 -17.72 -14.46
N GLN A 30 -2.01 -16.66 -13.66
CA GLN A 30 -2.17 -16.81 -12.20
C GLN A 30 -3.51 -17.46 -11.83
N GLN A 31 -4.58 -17.15 -12.56
CA GLN A 31 -5.87 -17.79 -12.38
C GLN A 31 -5.77 -19.31 -12.63
N ASN A 32 -5.18 -19.71 -13.74
CA ASN A 32 -5.00 -21.14 -14.07
C ASN A 32 -4.20 -21.88 -12.98
N ILE A 33 -3.15 -21.24 -12.45
CA ILE A 33 -2.37 -21.81 -11.34
C ILE A 33 -3.25 -22.00 -10.09
N LEU A 34 -4.09 -21.02 -9.75
CA LEU A 34 -5.01 -21.14 -8.60
C LEU A 34 -6.02 -22.27 -8.79
N GLU A 35 -6.59 -22.42 -9.99
CA GLU A 35 -7.53 -23.48 -10.33
C GLU A 35 -6.87 -24.87 -10.21
N GLN A 36 -5.61 -25.03 -10.68
CA GLN A 36 -4.86 -26.27 -10.53
C GLN A 36 -4.54 -26.61 -9.06
N LEU A 37 -4.42 -25.62 -8.19
CA LEU A 37 -4.27 -25.77 -6.75
C LEU A 37 -5.61 -25.99 -6.02
N GLY A 38 -6.72 -26.06 -6.75
CA GLY A 38 -8.06 -26.24 -6.18
C GLY A 38 -8.67 -24.97 -5.59
N ILE A 39 -8.03 -23.82 -5.80
CA ILE A 39 -8.53 -22.51 -5.34
C ILE A 39 -9.39 -21.90 -6.45
N LYS A 40 -10.70 -21.84 -6.22
CA LYS A 40 -11.64 -21.25 -7.18
C LYS A 40 -11.80 -19.75 -6.92
N LEU A 41 -11.97 -19.00 -8.00
CA LEU A 41 -12.43 -17.61 -7.90
C LEU A 41 -13.91 -17.63 -7.52
N LEU A 42 -14.27 -16.83 -6.52
CA LEU A 42 -15.65 -16.65 -6.10
C LEU A 42 -16.35 -15.69 -7.06
N ASP A 43 -17.59 -16.03 -7.40
CA ASP A 43 -18.45 -15.22 -8.28
C ASP A 43 -19.05 -14.02 -7.54
N GLU A 44 -19.21 -14.15 -6.21
CA GLU A 44 -19.76 -13.11 -5.35
C GLU A 44 -18.84 -12.85 -4.16
N TYR A 45 -18.90 -11.64 -3.63
CA TYR A 45 -18.17 -11.29 -2.40
C TYR A 45 -18.74 -12.12 -1.25
N PRO A 46 -17.90 -12.94 -0.58
CA PRO A 46 -18.37 -13.89 0.41
C PRO A 46 -18.92 -13.18 1.65
N ASP A 47 -20.01 -13.76 2.18
CA ASP A 47 -20.65 -13.27 3.40
C ASP A 47 -20.23 -14.13 4.61
N GLN A 48 -18.92 -14.23 4.83
CA GLN A 48 -18.35 -14.96 5.95
C GLN A 48 -17.29 -14.10 6.66
N LYS A 49 -16.91 -14.52 7.86
CA LYS A 49 -15.88 -13.85 8.63
C LYS A 49 -14.49 -14.24 8.13
N TYR A 50 -13.63 -13.25 8.04
CA TYR A 50 -12.22 -13.43 7.73
C TYR A 50 -11.38 -12.80 8.82
N ASP A 51 -10.26 -13.41 9.17
CA ASP A 51 -9.26 -12.81 10.05
C ASP A 51 -8.47 -11.72 9.32
N ILE A 52 -8.22 -11.94 8.03
CA ILE A 52 -7.45 -11.03 7.18
C ILE A 52 -8.15 -10.85 5.83
N ILE A 53 -8.23 -9.60 5.40
CA ILE A 53 -8.64 -9.24 4.03
C ILE A 53 -7.45 -8.63 3.31
N VAL A 54 -7.16 -9.09 2.09
CA VAL A 54 -6.12 -8.52 1.24
C VAL A 54 -6.77 -7.69 0.14
N ASP A 55 -6.58 -6.38 0.21
CA ASP A 55 -6.99 -5.44 -0.82
C ASP A 55 -5.93 -5.39 -1.93
N ALA A 56 -6.32 -5.80 -3.12
CA ALA A 56 -5.53 -5.74 -4.34
C ALA A 56 -6.41 -5.33 -5.54
N ILE A 57 -7.38 -4.43 -5.32
CA ILE A 57 -8.38 -4.03 -6.33
C ILE A 57 -7.78 -3.01 -7.29
N PHE A 58 -7.19 -1.93 -6.75
CA PHE A 58 -6.55 -0.87 -7.51
C PHE A 58 -5.17 -0.54 -6.95
N GLY A 59 -4.21 -0.28 -7.84
CA GLY A 59 -2.88 0.23 -7.51
C GLY A 59 -2.70 1.68 -7.96
N VAL A 60 -1.45 2.06 -8.27
CA VAL A 60 -1.03 3.43 -8.64
C VAL A 60 -1.71 4.00 -9.91
N GLY A 61 -2.35 3.16 -10.72
CA GLY A 61 -3.00 3.58 -11.97
C GLY A 61 -4.39 4.22 -11.82
N LEU A 62 -4.91 4.36 -10.60
CA LEU A 62 -6.24 4.91 -10.37
C LEU A 62 -6.26 6.43 -10.64
N LYS A 63 -7.10 6.87 -11.60
CA LYS A 63 -7.20 8.28 -12.04
C LYS A 63 -8.61 8.85 -11.98
N ARG A 64 -9.59 8.09 -11.48
CA ARG A 64 -11.00 8.51 -11.46
C ARG A 64 -11.70 7.98 -10.22
N ASP A 65 -12.80 8.64 -9.85
CA ASP A 65 -13.66 8.21 -8.75
C ASP A 65 -14.11 6.76 -8.90
N ILE A 66 -14.08 6.06 -7.79
CA ILE A 66 -14.58 4.70 -7.69
C ILE A 66 -16.10 4.75 -7.53
N ARG A 67 -16.82 3.97 -8.35
CA ARG A 67 -18.28 3.90 -8.36
C ARG A 67 -18.77 2.47 -8.56
N GLY A 68 -20.05 2.25 -8.36
CA GLY A 68 -20.72 0.99 -8.65
C GLY A 68 -20.25 -0.17 -7.78
N ILE A 69 -19.94 -1.32 -8.38
CA ILE A 69 -19.58 -2.53 -7.64
C ILE A 69 -18.30 -2.37 -6.82
N HIS A 70 -17.30 -1.68 -7.36
CA HIS A 70 -16.03 -1.45 -6.65
C HIS A 70 -16.24 -0.62 -5.39
N GLN A 71 -17.08 0.42 -5.44
CA GLN A 71 -17.43 1.22 -4.28
C GLN A 71 -18.09 0.35 -3.21
N LYS A 72 -19.11 -0.43 -3.57
CA LYS A 72 -19.81 -1.31 -2.64
C LYS A 72 -18.89 -2.31 -1.97
N ILE A 73 -17.93 -2.86 -2.71
CA ILE A 73 -16.96 -3.80 -2.13
C ILE A 73 -16.01 -3.12 -1.17
N ILE A 74 -15.51 -1.93 -1.50
CA ILE A 74 -14.64 -1.17 -0.60
C ILE A 74 -15.39 -0.79 0.69
N GLU A 75 -16.63 -0.34 0.58
CA GLU A 75 -17.48 -0.08 1.75
C GLU A 75 -17.65 -1.35 2.60
N LYS A 76 -17.93 -2.50 1.96
CA LYS A 76 -18.06 -3.78 2.65
C LYS A 76 -16.75 -4.24 3.32
N ILE A 77 -15.61 -4.03 2.69
CA ILE A 77 -14.29 -4.29 3.30
C ILE A 77 -14.12 -3.44 4.57
N ASN A 78 -14.41 -2.14 4.49
CA ASN A 78 -14.27 -1.22 5.61
C ASN A 78 -15.22 -1.53 6.79
N ASP A 79 -16.36 -2.15 6.51
CA ASP A 79 -17.36 -2.54 7.53
C ASP A 79 -17.09 -3.94 8.10
N THR A 80 -16.18 -4.72 7.51
CA THR A 80 -15.85 -6.07 7.96
C THR A 80 -14.83 -6.00 9.10
N PRO A 81 -15.08 -6.65 10.26
CA PRO A 81 -14.14 -6.68 11.38
C PRO A 81 -12.99 -7.67 11.11
N ALA A 82 -12.08 -7.32 10.21
CA ALA A 82 -10.91 -8.10 9.82
C ALA A 82 -9.67 -7.20 9.77
N TYR A 83 -8.47 -7.80 9.87
CA TYR A 83 -7.23 -7.08 9.63
C TYR A 83 -7.03 -6.85 8.14
N VAL A 84 -7.01 -5.60 7.70
CA VAL A 84 -6.96 -5.26 6.27
C VAL A 84 -5.54 -4.96 5.83
N VAL A 85 -5.07 -5.69 4.83
CA VAL A 85 -3.75 -5.52 4.21
C VAL A 85 -3.91 -5.03 2.78
N SER A 86 -3.50 -3.80 2.49
CA SER A 86 -3.49 -3.28 1.11
C SER A 86 -2.15 -3.54 0.41
N ILE A 87 -2.24 -3.98 -0.84
CA ILE A 87 -1.08 -4.22 -1.68
C ILE A 87 -0.79 -2.97 -2.52
N ASP A 88 0.43 -2.48 -2.39
CA ASP A 88 1.00 -1.32 -3.07
C ASP A 88 0.46 0.02 -2.57
N ILE A 89 -0.84 0.26 -2.60
CA ILE A 89 -1.53 1.43 -2.06
C ILE A 89 -2.98 1.05 -1.76
N PRO A 90 -3.63 1.58 -0.70
CA PRO A 90 -5.02 1.30 -0.46
C PRO A 90 -5.90 1.67 -1.64
N SER A 91 -6.75 0.73 -2.08
CA SER A 91 -7.65 0.95 -3.20
C SER A 91 -8.54 2.17 -2.95
N GLY A 92 -8.47 3.15 -3.84
CA GLY A 92 -9.19 4.41 -3.71
C GLY A 92 -8.33 5.61 -3.31
N VAL A 93 -7.08 5.42 -2.92
CA VAL A 93 -6.14 6.50 -2.67
C VAL A 93 -5.36 6.83 -3.95
N SER A 94 -5.29 8.10 -4.31
CA SER A 94 -4.45 8.58 -5.41
C SER A 94 -2.98 8.53 -5.00
N ALA A 95 -2.17 7.77 -5.72
CA ALA A 95 -0.74 7.60 -5.43
C ALA A 95 0.06 8.91 -5.53
N THR A 96 -0.40 9.86 -6.32
CA THR A 96 0.29 11.13 -6.57
C THR A 96 -0.15 12.24 -5.62
N THR A 97 -1.45 12.31 -5.29
CA THR A 97 -2.02 13.47 -4.59
C THR A 97 -2.50 13.15 -3.17
N GLY A 98 -2.65 11.88 -2.82
CA GLY A 98 -3.26 11.46 -1.56
C GLY A 98 -4.77 11.70 -1.46
N GLN A 99 -5.41 12.14 -2.54
CA GLN A 99 -6.86 12.31 -2.56
C GLN A 99 -7.56 10.95 -2.51
N VAL A 100 -8.66 10.89 -1.77
CA VAL A 100 -9.58 9.75 -1.80
C VAL A 100 -10.51 9.90 -2.99
N MET A 101 -10.50 8.90 -3.86
CA MET A 101 -11.25 8.88 -5.12
C MET A 101 -12.68 8.36 -4.85
N ASN A 102 -13.50 9.18 -4.19
CA ASN A 102 -14.84 8.94 -3.66
C ASN A 102 -14.85 8.02 -2.43
N VAL A 103 -14.24 6.85 -2.51
CA VAL A 103 -14.12 5.88 -1.41
C VAL A 103 -12.74 5.24 -1.44
N ALA A 104 -12.20 4.90 -0.26
CA ALA A 104 -10.93 4.16 -0.17
C ALA A 104 -11.01 3.08 0.89
N VAL A 105 -10.25 2.02 0.70
CA VAL A 105 -10.00 1.01 1.71
C VAL A 105 -9.23 1.64 2.87
N LYS A 106 -9.65 1.35 4.10
CA LYS A 106 -8.95 1.71 5.34
C LYS A 106 -8.12 0.51 5.76
N ALA A 107 -6.86 0.50 5.38
CA ALA A 107 -5.95 -0.58 5.70
C ALA A 107 -5.36 -0.44 7.11
N ASP A 108 -5.11 -1.58 7.77
CA ASP A 108 -4.28 -1.66 8.97
C ASP A 108 -2.80 -1.70 8.60
N LEU A 109 -2.50 -2.29 7.44
CA LEU A 109 -1.15 -2.42 6.89
C LEU A 109 -1.18 -2.18 5.39
N THR A 110 -0.27 -1.37 4.89
CA THR A 110 -0.02 -1.25 3.44
C THR A 110 1.38 -1.76 3.13
N VAL A 111 1.47 -2.78 2.28
CA VAL A 111 2.74 -3.29 1.76
C VAL A 111 2.99 -2.68 0.40
N THR A 112 3.82 -1.64 0.34
CA THR A 112 4.14 -0.93 -0.91
C THR A 112 5.43 -1.45 -1.54
N MET A 113 5.52 -1.42 -2.86
CA MET A 113 6.60 -2.03 -3.62
C MET A 113 7.58 -0.98 -4.13
N GLY A 114 8.87 -1.26 -3.94
CA GLY A 114 9.98 -0.42 -4.39
C GLY A 114 10.13 0.87 -3.61
N LEU A 115 9.27 1.84 -3.88
CA LEU A 115 9.30 3.17 -3.24
C LEU A 115 7.94 3.51 -2.63
N MET A 116 7.96 4.30 -1.56
CA MET A 116 6.76 4.90 -0.98
C MET A 116 6.15 5.89 -1.98
N LYS A 117 4.83 5.88 -2.12
CA LYS A 117 4.12 6.80 -3.00
C LYS A 117 3.79 8.09 -2.24
N VAL A 118 3.86 9.22 -2.91
CA VAL A 118 3.57 10.55 -2.32
C VAL A 118 2.20 10.57 -1.65
N GLY A 119 1.19 9.98 -2.30
CA GLY A 119 -0.17 9.94 -1.77
C GLY A 119 -0.35 9.18 -0.46
N MET A 120 0.63 8.36 -0.07
CA MET A 120 0.61 7.62 1.20
C MET A 120 1.05 8.47 2.39
N VAL A 121 1.66 9.62 2.15
CA VAL A 121 2.14 10.56 3.18
C VAL A 121 1.34 11.87 3.20
N LEU A 122 0.45 12.07 2.24
CA LEU A 122 -0.43 13.24 2.16
C LEU A 122 -1.84 12.92 2.63
N TYR A 123 -2.45 13.85 3.38
CA TYR A 123 -3.86 13.75 3.76
C TYR A 123 -4.77 14.02 2.56
N PRO A 124 -5.93 13.35 2.47
CA PRO A 124 -6.47 12.35 3.41
C PRO A 124 -5.94 10.92 3.24
N GLY A 125 -5.17 10.64 2.18
CA GLY A 125 -4.74 9.29 1.81
C GLY A 125 -3.91 8.58 2.88
N CYS A 126 -3.03 9.30 3.60
CA CYS A 126 -2.21 8.70 4.65
C CYS A 126 -3.06 8.10 5.78
N ALA A 127 -4.24 8.66 6.06
CA ALA A 127 -5.15 8.11 7.06
C ALA A 127 -5.78 6.76 6.65
N CYS A 128 -5.66 6.38 5.38
CA CYS A 128 -6.14 5.10 4.86
C CYS A 128 -5.05 4.01 4.83
N CYS A 129 -3.78 4.35 5.06
CA CYS A 129 -2.66 3.45 4.80
C CYS A 129 -2.31 2.53 5.97
N GLY A 130 -2.69 2.87 7.21
CA GLY A 130 -2.25 2.16 8.40
C GLY A 130 -0.71 2.17 8.53
N GLU A 131 -0.13 1.08 9.01
CA GLU A 131 1.32 0.88 8.99
C GLU A 131 1.81 0.71 7.55
N ILE A 132 2.86 1.43 7.16
CA ILE A 132 3.42 1.32 5.81
C ILE A 132 4.72 0.52 5.85
N ARG A 133 4.79 -0.54 5.05
CA ARG A 133 6.01 -1.35 4.84
C ARG A 133 6.44 -1.31 3.39
N VAL A 134 7.60 -0.73 3.15
CA VAL A 134 8.22 -0.72 1.81
C VAL A 134 8.94 -2.06 1.59
N LYS A 135 8.62 -2.74 0.48
CA LYS A 135 9.31 -3.95 0.05
C LYS A 135 10.17 -3.67 -1.17
N ASP A 136 11.45 -3.97 -1.03
CA ASP A 136 12.36 -3.94 -2.17
C ASP A 136 11.95 -4.99 -3.20
N ILE A 137 11.88 -4.57 -4.46
CA ILE A 137 11.58 -5.42 -5.62
C ILE A 137 12.75 -5.43 -6.61
N GLY A 138 13.93 -5.01 -6.19
CA GLY A 138 15.15 -5.05 -6.96
C GLY A 138 15.32 -3.89 -7.94
N PHE A 139 14.81 -2.69 -7.62
CA PHE A 139 15.13 -1.51 -8.40
C PHE A 139 16.63 -1.20 -8.32
N PRO A 140 17.36 -1.15 -9.45
CA PRO A 140 18.74 -0.74 -9.43
C PRO A 140 18.87 0.69 -8.88
N GLY A 141 19.80 0.92 -7.94
CA GLY A 141 20.02 2.25 -7.37
C GLY A 141 20.25 3.33 -8.44
N LYS A 142 21.03 2.98 -9.48
CA LYS A 142 21.25 3.86 -10.63
C LYS A 142 19.96 4.28 -11.36
N ALA A 143 18.94 3.44 -11.37
CA ALA A 143 17.66 3.80 -12.01
C ALA A 143 16.92 4.87 -11.19
N VAL A 144 17.02 4.81 -9.86
CA VAL A 144 16.46 5.84 -8.97
C VAL A 144 17.19 7.17 -9.17
N ASP A 145 18.52 7.15 -9.28
CA ASP A 145 19.33 8.34 -9.54
C ASP A 145 19.00 9.02 -10.89
N ILE A 146 18.73 8.20 -11.92
CA ILE A 146 18.35 8.71 -13.26
C ILE A 146 16.96 9.38 -13.23
N VAL A 147 16.01 8.82 -12.48
CA VAL A 147 14.65 9.38 -12.38
C VAL A 147 14.65 10.68 -11.58
N MET A 148 15.63 10.91 -10.70
CA MET A 148 15.76 12.11 -9.88
C MET A 148 14.45 12.43 -9.14
N PRO A 149 14.08 11.67 -8.11
CA PRO A 149 12.83 11.91 -7.38
C PRO A 149 12.83 13.34 -6.81
N GLU A 150 11.69 14.04 -6.98
CA GLU A 150 11.54 15.43 -6.54
C GLU A 150 11.14 15.53 -5.06
N ILE A 151 10.68 14.44 -4.46
CA ILE A 151 10.15 14.41 -3.10
C ILE A 151 10.93 13.40 -2.29
N TYR A 152 11.40 13.86 -1.13
CA TYR A 152 12.17 13.06 -0.18
C TYR A 152 11.49 13.09 1.18
N THR A 153 11.66 12.04 1.96
CA THR A 153 11.28 11.99 3.37
C THR A 153 12.49 11.72 4.23
N TYR A 154 12.44 12.18 5.48
CA TYR A 154 13.47 11.86 6.46
C TYR A 154 13.20 10.48 7.08
N GLU A 155 14.27 9.74 7.33
CA GLU A 155 14.28 8.50 8.07
C GLU A 155 15.05 8.66 9.37
N GLU A 156 14.85 7.75 10.32
CA GLU A 156 15.55 7.78 11.62
C GLU A 156 17.07 7.88 11.47
N LYS A 157 17.65 7.22 10.48
CA LYS A 157 19.09 7.30 10.16
C LYS A 157 19.56 8.72 9.79
N ASP A 158 18.68 9.59 9.32
CA ASP A 158 19.03 10.97 8.96
C ASP A 158 19.22 11.84 10.21
N LEU A 159 18.57 11.49 11.32
CA LEU A 159 18.76 12.14 12.62
C LEU A 159 20.16 11.90 13.20
N MET A 160 20.84 10.83 12.79
CA MET A 160 22.20 10.53 13.23
C MET A 160 23.26 11.52 12.71
N ARG A 161 22.87 12.41 11.80
CA ARG A 161 23.74 13.52 11.32
C ARG A 161 23.88 14.65 12.32
N LEU A 162 23.07 14.67 13.36
CA LEU A 162 23.25 15.63 14.45
C LEU A 162 24.53 15.29 15.21
N PRO A 163 25.42 16.28 15.45
CA PRO A 163 26.67 16.06 16.17
C PRO A 163 26.39 15.56 17.58
N LYS A 164 27.15 14.56 18.02
CA LYS A 164 27.08 14.09 19.41
C LYS A 164 27.50 15.22 20.35
N ARG A 165 26.77 15.41 21.43
CA ARG A 165 27.08 16.41 22.43
C ARG A 165 28.33 16.00 23.18
N ALA A 166 29.35 16.85 23.21
CA ALA A 166 30.51 16.67 24.05
C ALA A 166 30.18 16.96 25.53
N GLU A 167 30.73 16.19 26.47
CA GLU A 167 30.42 16.33 27.88
C GLU A 167 30.84 17.66 28.46
N ASP A 168 31.93 18.25 27.94
CA ASP A 168 32.50 19.53 28.34
C ASP A 168 32.06 20.72 27.47
N GLY A 169 31.08 20.46 26.56
CA GLY A 169 30.60 21.49 25.65
C GLY A 169 29.67 22.52 26.32
N ASN A 170 29.81 23.76 25.94
CA ASN A 170 28.90 24.83 26.34
C ASN A 170 27.97 25.26 25.22
N LYS A 171 27.03 26.17 25.48
CA LYS A 171 26.04 26.63 24.51
C LYS A 171 26.61 27.16 23.19
N GLY A 172 27.82 27.69 23.20
CA GLY A 172 28.51 28.21 22.01
C GLY A 172 29.14 27.10 21.18
N THR A 173 29.49 25.95 21.80
CA THR A 173 30.10 24.80 21.13
C THR A 173 29.17 24.11 20.16
N PHE A 174 27.87 24.12 20.45
CA PHE A 174 26.85 23.35 19.70
C PHE A 174 26.14 24.17 18.63
N GLY A 175 26.56 25.42 18.43
CA GLY A 175 26.00 26.30 17.42
C GLY A 175 24.58 26.80 17.75
N THR A 176 23.96 27.40 16.75
CA THR A 176 22.61 27.98 16.84
C THR A 176 21.71 27.30 15.83
N VAL A 177 20.52 26.93 16.25
CA VAL A 177 19.47 26.39 15.37
C VAL A 177 18.46 27.50 15.10
N ALA A 178 18.23 27.81 13.82
CA ALA A 178 17.13 28.65 13.40
C ALA A 178 15.96 27.74 13.01
N VAL A 179 14.78 27.96 13.60
CA VAL A 179 13.55 27.29 13.24
C VAL A 179 12.66 28.31 12.55
N ILE A 180 12.29 28.01 11.28
CA ILE A 180 11.34 28.78 10.51
C ILE A 180 10.12 27.89 10.34
N ALA A 181 9.04 28.20 11.03
CA ALA A 181 7.84 27.40 11.04
C ALA A 181 6.60 28.33 11.01
N GLY A 182 5.51 27.89 10.36
CA GLY A 182 4.26 28.62 10.27
C GLY A 182 3.09 27.68 10.07
#